data_944ec54a5816f540c613d5e27029bc9d
#
_entry.id   944ec54a5816f540c613d5e27029bc9d
#
_cell.length_a   1.000
_cell.length_b   1.000
_cell.length_c   1.000
_cell.angle_alpha   90.00
_cell.angle_beta   90.00
_cell.angle_gamma   90.00
#
_symmetry.space_group_name_H-M   'P 1'
#
loop_
_entity.id
_entity.type
_entity.pdbx_description
1 polymer ?
#
loop_
_entity_poly.entity_id
_entity_poly.type
_entity_poly.pdbx_seq_one_letter_code
_entity_poly.pdbx_strand_id
1 'polypeptide(L)'
;NKFTVYAGGIVGIILLTFLLSVIPDSFNFFREEKSAMFVFTLIVIMIMLYEVKLAKSSSEPTFLRTIPGLKAVEEAVGRSTEMGRPILYVPGIMDMNEVETVAGVVVLGHVANMTAQYETELDVPVARAIVMQSARQVTKEAYLTQGRPEMYNEDMVHYITDDQFAYAAAVNGIMQRDEPAACLYMGKFFAESLLFAETGNSIGAIQIAGTGSQTQIPFFVTACDYTLMGEEFFAASAYLSKEPELIAGITAQDIIKVILVGFILLSIVSRAFFDLGITDFNLITWLGL
;
A
#
# COMPACT_ATOMS: atom_id res chain seq x y z
N ASN A 1 -3.17 29.39 -1.52
CA ASN A 1 -4.32 28.62 -1.10
C ASN A 1 -4.43 27.37 -2.01
N LYS A 2 -4.38 26.14 -1.43
CA LYS A 2 -4.44 24.88 -2.19
C LYS A 2 -5.63 24.87 -3.16
N PHE A 3 -6.79 25.31 -2.69
CA PHE A 3 -8.02 25.33 -3.49
C PHE A 3 -7.91 26.16 -4.79
N THR A 4 -7.26 27.32 -4.73
CA THR A 4 -7.07 28.17 -5.93
C THR A 4 -6.14 27.55 -6.96
N VAL A 5 -5.14 26.79 -6.51
CA VAL A 5 -4.22 26.08 -7.43
C VAL A 5 -4.92 24.89 -8.10
N TYR A 6 -5.70 24.11 -7.35
CA TYR A 6 -6.50 23.03 -7.93
C TYR A 6 -7.54 23.54 -8.91
N ALA A 7 -8.33 24.55 -8.51
CA ALA A 7 -9.34 25.13 -9.39
C ALA A 7 -8.72 25.71 -10.68
N GLY A 8 -7.63 26.46 -10.57
CA GLY A 8 -6.90 27.01 -11.73
C GLY A 8 -6.34 25.94 -12.64
N GLY A 9 -5.75 24.87 -12.07
CA GLY A 9 -5.23 23.74 -12.83
C GLY A 9 -6.32 22.95 -13.56
N ILE A 10 -7.44 22.67 -12.90
CA ILE A 10 -8.60 21.98 -13.50
C ILE A 10 -9.16 22.80 -14.67
N VAL A 11 -9.38 24.11 -14.47
CA VAL A 11 -9.84 25.01 -15.52
C VAL A 11 -8.85 25.05 -16.69
N GLY A 12 -7.54 25.10 -16.41
CA GLY A 12 -6.50 25.07 -17.43
C GLY A 12 -6.52 23.78 -18.27
N ILE A 13 -6.70 22.63 -17.63
CA ILE A 13 -6.81 21.32 -18.31
C ILE A 13 -8.06 21.25 -19.17
N ILE A 14 -9.21 21.72 -18.66
CA ILE A 14 -10.47 21.77 -19.43
C ILE A 14 -10.33 22.68 -20.64
N LEU A 15 -9.74 23.87 -20.49
CA LEU A 15 -9.49 24.80 -21.60
C LEU A 15 -8.53 24.20 -22.63
N LEU A 16 -7.46 23.56 -22.21
CA LEU A 16 -6.52 22.89 -23.10
C LEU A 16 -7.19 21.77 -23.90
N THR A 17 -8.01 20.96 -23.26
CA THR A 17 -8.75 19.87 -23.93
C THR A 17 -9.78 20.42 -24.91
N PHE A 18 -10.50 21.50 -24.54
CA PHE A 18 -11.41 22.20 -25.43
C PHE A 18 -10.67 22.75 -26.66
N LEU A 19 -9.51 23.37 -26.46
CA LEU A 19 -8.69 23.90 -27.54
C LEU A 19 -8.20 22.78 -28.50
N LEU A 20 -7.79 21.63 -27.94
CA LEU A 20 -7.39 20.47 -28.72
C LEU A 20 -8.57 19.81 -29.47
N SER A 21 -9.81 19.91 -28.95
CA SER A 21 -11.01 19.40 -29.63
C SER A 21 -11.49 20.27 -30.79
N VAL A 22 -11.07 21.54 -30.84
CA VAL A 22 -11.41 22.51 -31.92
C VAL A 22 -10.42 22.43 -33.08
N ILE A 23 -9.30 21.72 -32.95
CA ILE A 23 -8.34 21.52 -34.03
C ILE A 23 -8.98 20.64 -35.13
N PRO A 24 -8.88 21.02 -36.44
CA PRO A 24 -9.54 20.30 -37.52
C PRO A 24 -9.17 18.83 -37.63
N ASP A 25 -10.07 18.00 -38.15
CA ASP A 25 -10.04 16.51 -38.25
C ASP A 25 -8.76 15.88 -38.84
N SER A 26 -7.86 16.65 -39.42
CA SER A 26 -6.55 16.16 -39.87
C SER A 26 -5.59 15.79 -38.71
N PHE A 27 -5.91 16.21 -37.51
CA PHE A 27 -5.20 15.85 -36.27
C PHE A 27 -6.19 15.25 -35.25
N ASN A 28 -6.72 14.06 -35.51
CA ASN A 28 -7.50 13.32 -34.50
C ASN A 28 -6.59 12.90 -33.36
N PHE A 29 -6.30 13.83 -32.43
CA PHE A 29 -5.53 13.57 -31.21
C PHE A 29 -6.26 12.65 -30.24
N PHE A 30 -7.59 12.66 -30.26
CA PHE A 30 -8.41 11.82 -29.41
C PHE A 30 -9.23 10.85 -30.25
N ARG A 31 -9.20 9.59 -29.88
CA ARG A 31 -10.19 8.62 -30.33
C ARG A 31 -11.56 9.11 -29.84
N GLU A 32 -12.56 9.06 -30.69
CA GLU A 32 -13.94 9.41 -30.33
C GLU A 32 -14.30 8.79 -28.96
N GLU A 33 -14.94 9.55 -28.08
CA GLU A 33 -15.36 9.17 -26.72
C GLU A 33 -14.24 9.05 -25.66
N LYS A 34 -12.95 9.27 -25.96
CA LYS A 34 -11.85 9.14 -24.96
C LYS A 34 -11.35 10.47 -24.37
N SER A 35 -11.88 11.60 -24.82
CA SER A 35 -11.47 12.92 -24.36
C SER A 35 -11.70 13.13 -22.85
N ALA A 36 -12.83 12.65 -22.33
CA ALA A 36 -13.16 12.75 -20.90
C ALA A 36 -12.17 11.97 -20.02
N MET A 37 -11.79 10.74 -20.43
CA MET A 37 -10.79 9.96 -19.72
C MET A 37 -9.41 10.64 -19.71
N PHE A 38 -9.04 11.29 -20.81
CA PHE A 38 -7.78 12.02 -20.90
C PHE A 38 -7.76 13.22 -19.93
N VAL A 39 -8.85 14.01 -19.89
CA VAL A 39 -8.99 15.12 -18.94
C VAL A 39 -8.87 14.62 -17.51
N PHE A 40 -9.60 13.56 -17.17
CA PHE A 40 -9.56 12.97 -15.84
C PHE A 40 -8.15 12.51 -15.46
N THR A 41 -7.45 11.82 -16.36
CA THR A 41 -6.08 11.37 -16.14
C THR A 41 -5.13 12.55 -15.88
N LEU A 42 -5.24 13.64 -16.66
CA LEU A 42 -4.43 14.84 -16.45
C LEU A 42 -4.71 15.50 -15.09
N ILE A 43 -5.97 15.55 -14.67
CA ILE A 43 -6.35 16.09 -13.36
C ILE A 43 -5.70 15.27 -12.23
N VAL A 44 -5.78 13.94 -12.33
CA VAL A 44 -5.16 13.03 -11.34
C VAL A 44 -3.65 13.25 -11.27
N ILE A 45 -2.96 13.29 -12.43
CA ILE A 45 -1.52 13.53 -12.48
C ILE A 45 -1.16 14.89 -11.89
N MET A 46 -1.92 15.95 -12.22
CA MET A 46 -1.70 17.29 -11.68
C MET A 46 -1.83 17.31 -10.15
N ILE A 47 -2.85 16.67 -9.59
CA ILE A 47 -3.06 16.60 -8.14
C ILE A 47 -1.89 15.87 -7.49
N MET A 48 -1.48 14.71 -8.02
CA MET A 48 -0.36 13.94 -7.49
C MET A 48 0.94 14.74 -7.50
N LEU A 49 1.30 15.35 -8.63
CA LEU A 49 2.53 16.14 -8.75
C LEU A 49 2.52 17.37 -7.82
N TYR A 50 1.36 18.00 -7.65
CA TYR A 50 1.23 19.15 -6.76
C TYR A 50 1.39 18.75 -5.29
N GLU A 51 0.76 17.66 -4.83
CA GLU A 51 0.90 17.19 -3.45
C GLU A 51 2.33 16.70 -3.16
N VAL A 52 2.99 16.01 -4.10
CA VAL A 52 4.42 15.65 -3.96
C VAL A 52 5.31 16.88 -3.83
N LYS A 53 5.09 17.90 -4.68
CA LYS A 53 5.85 19.16 -4.59
C LYS A 53 5.61 19.87 -3.25
N LEU A 54 4.36 19.86 -2.77
CA LEU A 54 4.01 20.50 -1.51
C LEU A 54 4.63 19.76 -0.32
N ALA A 55 4.57 18.43 -0.29
CA ALA A 55 5.16 17.61 0.76
C ALA A 55 6.68 17.80 0.87
N LYS A 56 7.38 17.88 -0.29
CA LYS A 56 8.82 18.17 -0.32
C LYS A 56 9.18 19.58 0.17
N SER A 57 8.27 20.54 0.04
CA SER A 57 8.50 21.94 0.44
C SER A 57 8.03 22.27 1.86
N SER A 58 7.20 21.42 2.47
CA SER A 58 6.69 21.64 3.83
C SER A 58 7.64 21.07 4.86
N SER A 59 7.99 21.88 5.84
CA SER A 59 8.77 21.46 7.02
C SER A 59 7.90 20.84 8.12
N GLU A 60 6.58 20.91 7.99
CA GLU A 60 5.66 20.34 8.96
C GLU A 60 5.20 18.95 8.53
N PRO A 61 5.24 17.95 9.45
CA PRO A 61 4.73 16.62 9.15
C PRO A 61 3.23 16.69 8.90
N THR A 62 2.79 16.14 7.76
CA THR A 62 1.37 15.99 7.48
C THR A 62 0.77 15.05 8.52
N PHE A 63 -0.35 15.47 9.14
CA PHE A 63 -1.04 14.64 10.13
C PHE A 63 -1.55 13.36 9.48
N LEU A 64 -1.01 12.24 9.91
CA LEU A 64 -1.52 10.91 9.59
C LEU A 64 -2.21 10.34 10.83
N ARG A 65 -3.38 9.79 10.64
CA ARG A 65 -4.12 9.09 11.71
C ARG A 65 -3.31 7.88 12.17
N THR A 66 -3.23 7.66 13.48
CA THR A 66 -2.64 6.43 14.04
C THR A 66 -3.38 5.18 13.55
N ILE A 67 -2.62 4.22 13.04
CA ILE A 67 -3.15 2.97 12.48
C ILE A 67 -3.13 1.91 13.58
N PRO A 68 -4.29 1.35 13.98
CA PRO A 68 -4.35 0.36 15.07
C PRO A 68 -3.48 -0.88 14.82
N GLY A 69 -3.39 -1.34 13.57
CA GLY A 69 -2.56 -2.49 13.19
C GLY A 69 -1.06 -2.29 13.45
N LEU A 70 -0.54 -1.04 13.46
CA LEU A 70 0.85 -0.79 13.83
C LEU A 70 1.10 -0.98 15.33
N LYS A 71 0.13 -0.65 16.18
CA LYS A 71 0.21 -0.96 17.61
C LYS A 71 0.21 -2.47 17.85
N ALA A 72 -0.56 -3.22 17.09
CA ALA A 72 -0.56 -4.68 17.16
C ALA A 72 0.83 -5.25 16.80
N VAL A 73 1.57 -4.66 15.87
CA VAL A 73 2.95 -5.05 15.56
C VAL A 73 3.86 -4.81 16.77
N GLU A 74 3.75 -3.66 17.45
CA GLU A 74 4.52 -3.37 18.68
C GLU A 74 4.21 -4.37 19.79
N GLU A 75 2.94 -4.70 20.01
CA GLU A 75 2.50 -5.70 20.98
C GLU A 75 3.02 -7.10 20.65
N ALA A 76 3.02 -7.49 19.36
CA ALA A 76 3.52 -8.77 18.89
C ALA A 76 5.04 -8.91 19.10
N VAL A 77 5.81 -7.86 18.83
CA VAL A 77 7.26 -7.84 19.11
C VAL A 77 7.52 -7.96 20.61
N GLY A 78 6.83 -7.17 21.43
CA GLY A 78 6.97 -7.23 22.89
C GLY A 78 6.67 -8.63 23.43
N ARG A 79 5.59 -9.27 22.97
CA ARG A 79 5.24 -10.62 23.37
C ARG A 79 6.24 -11.68 22.90
N SER A 80 6.81 -11.54 21.69
CA SER A 80 7.87 -12.41 21.20
C SER A 80 9.11 -12.33 22.08
N THR A 81 9.47 -11.12 22.52
CA THR A 81 10.58 -10.89 23.47
C THR A 81 10.32 -11.58 24.81
N GLU A 82 9.12 -11.41 25.38
CA GLU A 82 8.76 -12.05 26.65
C GLU A 82 8.76 -13.58 26.58
N MET A 83 8.36 -14.15 25.44
CA MET A 83 8.32 -15.59 25.20
C MET A 83 9.69 -16.17 24.83
N GLY A 84 10.67 -15.34 24.42
CA GLY A 84 11.94 -15.80 23.89
C GLY A 84 11.81 -16.60 22.57
N ARG A 85 10.79 -16.29 21.75
CA ARG A 85 10.48 -16.98 20.49
C ARG A 85 10.65 -16.00 19.31
N PRO A 86 11.06 -16.48 18.11
CA PRO A 86 11.31 -15.61 16.97
C PRO A 86 10.03 -14.98 16.44
N ILE A 87 10.24 -13.92 15.65
CA ILE A 87 9.25 -13.31 14.78
C ILE A 87 9.49 -13.80 13.37
N LEU A 88 8.46 -14.35 12.74
CA LEU A 88 8.47 -14.70 11.33
C LEU A 88 7.88 -13.56 10.51
N TYR A 89 8.62 -13.06 9.52
CA TYR A 89 8.15 -12.01 8.61
C TYR A 89 8.16 -12.48 7.16
N VAL A 90 7.00 -12.49 6.52
CA VAL A 90 6.82 -12.92 5.12
C VAL A 90 6.44 -11.73 4.24
N PRO A 91 7.35 -11.23 3.37
CA PRO A 91 7.12 -10.03 2.56
C PRO A 91 6.28 -10.29 1.28
N GLY A 92 5.45 -11.32 1.26
CA GLY A 92 4.73 -11.77 0.08
C GLY A 92 5.58 -12.65 -0.86
N ILE A 93 5.01 -12.99 -2.02
CA ILE A 93 5.68 -13.88 -3.00
C ILE A 93 6.01 -13.17 -4.31
N MET A 94 5.66 -11.91 -4.45
CA MET A 94 5.90 -11.13 -5.67
C MET A 94 7.23 -10.37 -5.61
N ASP A 95 7.60 -9.82 -6.76
CA ASP A 95 8.85 -9.09 -6.93
C ASP A 95 8.70 -7.59 -6.55
N MET A 96 9.80 -6.84 -6.52
CA MET A 96 9.86 -5.40 -6.18
C MET A 96 9.13 -4.48 -7.17
N ASN A 97 8.67 -4.98 -8.31
CA ASN A 97 7.80 -4.25 -9.24
C ASN A 97 6.35 -4.09 -8.72
N GLU A 98 5.97 -4.83 -7.69
CA GLU A 98 4.66 -4.74 -7.05
C GLU A 98 4.71 -3.76 -5.86
N VAL A 99 3.78 -2.80 -5.85
CA VAL A 99 3.71 -1.77 -4.80
C VAL A 99 3.49 -2.38 -3.42
N GLU A 100 2.75 -3.47 -3.34
CA GLU A 100 2.51 -4.21 -2.10
C GLU A 100 3.80 -4.82 -1.53
N THR A 101 4.68 -5.33 -2.39
CA THR A 101 5.99 -5.87 -1.97
C THR A 101 6.88 -4.75 -1.44
N VAL A 102 6.90 -3.59 -2.12
CA VAL A 102 7.65 -2.42 -1.65
C VAL A 102 7.12 -1.96 -0.28
N ALA A 103 5.80 -1.86 -0.12
CA ALA A 103 5.20 -1.51 1.17
C ALA A 103 5.56 -2.52 2.28
N GLY A 104 5.57 -3.82 1.95
CA GLY A 104 6.00 -4.88 2.87
C GLY A 104 7.46 -4.70 3.30
N VAL A 105 8.37 -4.39 2.38
CA VAL A 105 9.79 -4.15 2.71
C VAL A 105 9.97 -2.90 3.60
N VAL A 106 9.17 -1.86 3.39
CA VAL A 106 9.16 -0.67 4.28
C VAL A 106 8.70 -1.04 5.70
N VAL A 107 7.62 -1.81 5.82
CA VAL A 107 7.14 -2.30 7.13
C VAL A 107 8.17 -3.21 7.79
N LEU A 108 8.87 -4.06 7.02
CA LEU A 108 9.98 -4.88 7.52
C LEU A 108 11.06 -4.04 8.19
N GLY A 109 11.43 -2.89 7.61
CA GLY A 109 12.41 -1.98 8.21
C GLY A 109 11.99 -1.51 9.60
N HIS A 110 10.71 -1.23 9.79
CA HIS A 110 10.17 -0.85 11.11
C HIS A 110 10.20 -2.03 12.08
N VAL A 111 9.76 -3.20 11.66
CA VAL A 111 9.81 -4.44 12.48
C VAL A 111 11.26 -4.75 12.86
N ALA A 112 12.20 -4.67 11.92
CA ALA A 112 13.63 -4.88 12.19
C ALA A 112 14.21 -3.86 13.18
N ASN A 113 13.78 -2.60 13.14
CA ASN A 113 14.16 -1.62 14.18
C ASN A 113 13.68 -2.03 15.56
N MET A 114 12.44 -2.52 15.67
CA MET A 114 11.89 -2.98 16.95
C MET A 114 12.56 -4.26 17.43
N THR A 115 12.78 -5.25 16.55
CA THR A 115 13.47 -6.49 16.93
C THR A 115 14.92 -6.23 17.38
N ALA A 116 15.63 -5.29 16.74
CA ALA A 116 16.93 -4.84 17.19
C ALA A 116 16.90 -4.17 18.56
N GLN A 117 15.87 -3.34 18.82
CA GLN A 117 15.70 -2.63 20.10
C GLN A 117 15.39 -3.60 21.26
N TYR A 118 14.53 -4.58 21.01
CA TYR A 118 14.06 -5.54 22.02
C TYR A 118 14.87 -6.84 22.07
N GLU A 119 15.93 -6.95 21.27
CA GLU A 119 16.80 -8.13 21.18
C GLU A 119 16.03 -9.42 20.84
N THR A 120 15.03 -9.31 19.96
CA THR A 120 14.19 -10.43 19.52
C THR A 120 14.72 -10.99 18.20
N GLU A 121 14.71 -12.30 18.06
CA GLU A 121 15.10 -12.97 16.82
C GLU A 121 14.07 -12.72 15.71
N LEU A 122 14.57 -12.40 14.51
CA LEU A 122 13.78 -12.13 13.32
C LEU A 122 14.17 -13.10 12.21
N ASP A 123 13.17 -13.77 11.62
CA ASP A 123 13.35 -14.67 10.48
C ASP A 123 12.50 -14.19 9.30
N VAL A 124 13.14 -14.01 8.13
CA VAL A 124 12.52 -13.43 6.94
C VAL A 124 12.76 -14.34 5.72
N PRO A 125 11.96 -15.40 5.56
CA PRO A 125 12.00 -16.20 4.35
C PRO A 125 11.43 -15.41 3.17
N VAL A 126 12.11 -15.41 2.03
CA VAL A 126 11.69 -14.67 0.82
C VAL A 126 11.60 -15.57 -0.40
N ALA A 127 10.63 -15.27 -1.27
CA ALA A 127 10.40 -16.01 -2.50
C ALA A 127 11.17 -15.45 -3.71
N ARG A 128 11.75 -14.26 -3.62
CA ARG A 128 12.43 -13.59 -4.75
C ARG A 128 13.80 -13.08 -4.34
N ALA A 129 14.81 -13.35 -5.18
CA ALA A 129 16.19 -12.94 -4.91
C ALA A 129 16.36 -11.40 -4.83
N ILE A 130 15.61 -10.63 -5.63
CA ILE A 130 15.66 -9.15 -5.59
C ILE A 130 15.06 -8.64 -4.28
N VAL A 131 13.95 -9.24 -3.83
CA VAL A 131 13.32 -8.90 -2.54
C VAL A 131 14.30 -9.25 -1.40
N MET A 132 15.01 -10.36 -1.47
CA MET A 132 16.03 -10.72 -0.48
C MET A 132 17.11 -9.64 -0.34
N GLN A 133 17.62 -9.11 -1.45
CA GLN A 133 18.65 -8.06 -1.41
C GLN A 133 18.13 -6.79 -0.75
N SER A 134 16.93 -6.37 -1.12
CA SER A 134 16.28 -5.18 -0.54
C SER A 134 15.97 -5.38 0.94
N ALA A 135 15.44 -6.55 1.31
CA ALA A 135 15.11 -6.89 2.69
C ALA A 135 16.38 -6.96 3.57
N ARG A 136 17.48 -7.56 3.07
CA ARG A 136 18.79 -7.57 3.77
C ARG A 136 19.30 -6.16 4.02
N GLN A 137 19.23 -5.28 2.99
CA GLN A 137 19.70 -3.91 3.13
C GLN A 137 18.91 -3.16 4.20
N VAL A 138 17.58 -3.22 4.13
CA VAL A 138 16.69 -2.52 5.08
C VAL A 138 16.85 -3.06 6.50
N THR A 139 16.93 -4.38 6.66
CA THR A 139 17.17 -5.01 7.97
C THR A 139 18.53 -4.59 8.55
N LYS A 140 19.60 -4.66 7.75
CA LYS A 140 20.92 -4.22 8.17
C LYS A 140 20.96 -2.76 8.61
N GLU A 141 20.32 -1.87 7.84
CA GLU A 141 20.22 -0.44 8.17
C GLU A 141 19.46 -0.22 9.49
N ALA A 142 18.39 -0.99 9.72
CA ALA A 142 17.63 -0.94 10.96
C ALA A 142 18.48 -1.30 12.18
N TYR A 143 19.22 -2.40 12.13
CA TYR A 143 20.13 -2.83 13.22
C TYR A 143 21.28 -1.83 13.43
N LEU A 144 21.84 -1.26 12.37
CA LEU A 144 22.85 -0.19 12.47
C LEU A 144 22.27 1.07 13.14
N THR A 145 21.08 1.48 12.77
CA THR A 145 20.41 2.66 13.33
C THR A 145 20.10 2.51 14.82
N GLN A 146 19.79 1.30 15.27
CA GLN A 146 19.57 0.98 16.68
C GLN A 146 20.88 0.79 17.47
N GLY A 147 22.05 0.88 16.80
CA GLY A 147 23.35 0.70 17.46
C GLY A 147 23.65 -0.74 17.84
N ARG A 148 23.03 -1.72 17.17
CA ARG A 148 23.16 -3.14 17.44
C ARG A 148 23.67 -3.92 16.19
N PRO A 149 24.73 -3.49 15.51
CA PRO A 149 25.22 -4.18 14.31
C PRO A 149 25.66 -5.61 14.54
N GLU A 150 26.07 -5.94 15.76
CA GLU A 150 26.51 -7.28 16.16
C GLU A 150 25.38 -8.33 16.18
N MET A 151 24.14 -7.88 16.28
CA MET A 151 22.95 -8.76 16.24
C MET A 151 22.50 -9.06 14.81
N TYR A 152 22.95 -8.28 13.82
CA TYR A 152 22.61 -8.53 12.44
C TYR A 152 23.35 -9.74 11.89
N ASN A 153 22.60 -10.71 11.36
CA ASN A 153 23.12 -11.83 10.58
C ASN A 153 22.44 -11.84 9.20
N GLU A 154 23.22 -12.07 8.15
CA GLU A 154 22.67 -12.16 6.79
C GLU A 154 21.67 -13.33 6.63
N ASP A 155 21.80 -14.37 7.44
CA ASP A 155 20.93 -15.55 7.41
C ASP A 155 19.52 -15.26 7.94
N MET A 156 19.30 -14.14 8.65
CA MET A 156 17.97 -13.67 9.04
C MET A 156 17.06 -13.46 7.83
N VAL A 157 17.62 -13.09 6.69
CA VAL A 157 16.89 -12.89 5.45
C VAL A 157 17.41 -13.87 4.42
N HIS A 158 16.64 -14.87 4.11
CA HIS A 158 17.10 -15.96 3.25
C HIS A 158 16.11 -16.30 2.14
N TYR A 159 16.66 -16.62 0.97
CA TYR A 159 15.89 -17.05 -0.18
C TYR A 159 15.49 -18.51 -0.05
N ILE A 160 14.25 -18.83 -0.36
CA ILE A 160 13.75 -20.22 -0.36
C ILE A 160 13.62 -20.73 -1.80
N THR A 161 12.60 -20.24 -2.53
CA THR A 161 12.29 -20.65 -3.91
C THR A 161 11.27 -19.72 -4.53
N ASP A 162 11.24 -19.63 -5.87
CA ASP A 162 10.25 -18.86 -6.63
C ASP A 162 8.94 -19.64 -6.85
N ASP A 163 8.95 -20.96 -6.63
CA ASP A 163 7.73 -21.77 -6.75
C ASP A 163 6.80 -21.51 -5.57
N GLN A 164 5.58 -21.12 -5.88
CA GLN A 164 4.58 -20.68 -4.89
C GLN A 164 4.29 -21.75 -3.83
N PHE A 165 4.07 -22.98 -4.22
CA PHE A 165 3.66 -24.03 -3.29
C PHE A 165 4.85 -24.62 -2.53
N ALA A 166 6.02 -24.70 -3.17
CA ALA A 166 7.25 -25.10 -2.49
C ALA A 166 7.67 -24.05 -1.44
N TYR A 167 7.50 -22.77 -1.77
CA TYR A 167 7.70 -21.68 -0.80
C TYR A 167 6.73 -21.79 0.38
N ALA A 168 5.43 -21.98 0.10
CA ALA A 168 4.42 -22.15 1.14
C ALA A 168 4.74 -23.36 2.06
N ALA A 169 5.13 -24.49 1.49
CA ALA A 169 5.51 -25.68 2.24
C ALA A 169 6.75 -25.44 3.13
N ALA A 170 7.76 -24.74 2.60
CA ALA A 170 8.97 -24.43 3.35
C ALA A 170 8.69 -23.46 4.51
N VAL A 171 7.94 -22.40 4.28
CA VAL A 171 7.54 -21.44 5.33
C VAL A 171 6.71 -22.13 6.41
N ASN A 172 5.74 -22.97 6.02
CA ASN A 172 4.97 -23.76 6.98
C ASN A 172 5.87 -24.71 7.79
N GLY A 173 6.91 -25.29 7.16
CA GLY A 173 7.91 -26.10 7.85
C GLY A 173 8.72 -25.30 8.88
N ILE A 174 9.09 -24.05 8.56
CA ILE A 174 9.71 -23.12 9.51
C ILE A 174 8.77 -22.84 10.67
N MET A 175 7.51 -22.48 10.38
CA MET A 175 6.51 -22.19 11.41
C MET A 175 6.29 -23.33 12.39
N GLN A 176 6.25 -24.58 11.89
CA GLN A 176 6.04 -25.77 12.73
C GLN A 176 7.29 -26.16 13.52
N ARG A 177 8.49 -25.89 13.01
CA ARG A 177 9.75 -26.24 13.67
C ARG A 177 10.14 -25.22 14.72
N ASP A 178 10.08 -23.94 14.38
CA ASP A 178 10.63 -22.86 15.19
C ASP A 178 9.55 -22.19 16.05
N GLU A 179 8.27 -22.51 15.79
CA GLU A 179 7.08 -22.03 16.51
C GLU A 179 7.14 -20.53 16.83
N PRO A 180 7.24 -19.63 15.85
CA PRO A 180 7.36 -18.21 16.11
C PRO A 180 6.22 -17.69 16.99
N ALA A 181 6.53 -16.73 17.88
CA ALA A 181 5.49 -16.12 18.73
C ALA A 181 4.58 -15.20 17.93
N ALA A 182 5.11 -14.61 16.85
CA ALA A 182 4.35 -13.76 15.94
C ALA A 182 4.71 -14.06 14.48
N CYS A 183 3.69 -14.05 13.62
CA CYS A 183 3.80 -14.18 12.18
C CYS A 183 3.24 -12.92 11.51
N LEU A 184 4.06 -12.24 10.73
CA LEU A 184 3.70 -11.05 9.99
C LEU A 184 3.69 -11.35 8.49
N TYR A 185 2.54 -11.24 7.85
CA TYR A 185 2.34 -11.46 6.41
C TYR A 185 2.09 -10.12 5.73
N MET A 186 3.11 -9.48 5.14
CA MET A 186 3.04 -8.11 4.65
C MET A 186 3.43 -8.04 3.17
N GLY A 187 2.45 -7.96 2.27
CA GLY A 187 2.73 -7.89 0.83
C GLY A 187 1.63 -8.48 -0.03
N LYS A 188 2.00 -8.95 -1.22
CA LYS A 188 1.08 -9.59 -2.16
C LYS A 188 1.14 -11.09 -2.05
N PHE A 189 -0.03 -11.68 -1.84
CA PHE A 189 -0.24 -13.11 -1.68
C PHE A 189 -1.31 -13.63 -2.64
N PHE A 190 -1.35 -14.95 -2.80
CA PHE A 190 -2.40 -15.68 -3.50
C PHE A 190 -2.91 -16.83 -2.61
N ALA A 191 -3.07 -18.02 -3.15
CA ALA A 191 -3.64 -19.16 -2.41
C ALA A 191 -2.83 -19.59 -1.17
N GLU A 192 -1.53 -19.31 -1.12
CA GLU A 192 -0.65 -19.59 0.03
C GLU A 192 -1.03 -18.82 1.29
N SER A 193 -1.72 -17.70 1.17
CA SER A 193 -2.18 -16.89 2.32
C SER A 193 -2.99 -17.70 3.32
N LEU A 194 -3.87 -18.57 2.83
CA LEU A 194 -4.68 -19.43 3.69
C LEU A 194 -3.82 -20.49 4.40
N LEU A 195 -2.83 -21.06 3.70
CA LEU A 195 -1.92 -22.06 4.27
C LEU A 195 -1.09 -21.47 5.42
N PHE A 196 -0.58 -20.25 5.24
CA PHE A 196 0.15 -19.55 6.30
C PHE A 196 -0.73 -19.24 7.49
N ALA A 197 -1.91 -18.66 7.25
CA ALA A 197 -2.82 -18.26 8.30
C ALA A 197 -3.34 -19.47 9.11
N GLU A 198 -3.61 -20.59 8.46
CA GLU A 198 -4.02 -21.84 9.13
C GLU A 198 -2.88 -22.43 9.97
N THR A 199 -1.65 -22.46 9.43
CA THR A 199 -0.48 -22.95 10.16
C THR A 199 -0.17 -22.06 11.37
N GLY A 200 -0.20 -20.73 11.20
CA GLY A 200 0.03 -19.78 12.29
C GLY A 200 -0.99 -19.92 13.41
N ASN A 201 -2.26 -20.16 13.08
CA ASN A 201 -3.30 -20.43 14.06
C ASN A 201 -3.05 -21.76 14.80
N SER A 202 -2.60 -22.81 14.10
CA SER A 202 -2.33 -24.12 14.69
C SER A 202 -1.21 -24.12 15.71
N ILE A 203 -0.19 -23.27 15.53
CA ILE A 203 0.95 -23.10 16.46
C ILE A 203 0.70 -22.06 17.54
N GLY A 204 -0.46 -21.37 17.49
CA GLY A 204 -0.85 -20.34 18.46
C GLY A 204 -0.03 -19.04 18.36
N ALA A 205 0.52 -18.72 17.19
CA ALA A 205 1.22 -17.46 16.95
C ALA A 205 0.24 -16.29 16.82
N ILE A 206 0.66 -15.10 17.26
CA ILE A 206 -0.04 -13.87 16.90
C ILE A 206 0.14 -13.61 15.42
N GLN A 207 -0.95 -13.42 14.70
CA GLN A 207 -0.90 -13.24 13.26
C GLN A 207 -1.34 -11.84 12.85
N ILE A 208 -0.46 -11.15 12.13
CA ILE A 208 -0.74 -9.81 11.60
C ILE A 208 -0.53 -9.84 10.09
N ALA A 209 -1.58 -9.52 9.33
CA ALA A 209 -1.49 -9.48 7.88
C ALA A 209 -1.66 -8.06 7.34
N GLY A 210 -0.99 -7.77 6.22
CA GLY A 210 -1.13 -6.52 5.47
C GLY A 210 -1.06 -6.79 3.96
N THR A 211 -2.18 -6.60 3.26
CA THR A 211 -2.25 -6.81 1.81
C THR A 211 -3.22 -5.86 1.14
N GLY A 212 -2.90 -5.44 -0.10
CA GLY A 212 -3.81 -4.73 -0.98
C GLY A 212 -4.69 -5.65 -1.83
N SER A 213 -4.38 -6.97 -1.86
CA SER A 213 -5.08 -7.94 -2.69
C SER A 213 -6.49 -8.22 -2.15
N GLN A 214 -7.50 -7.71 -2.85
CA GLN A 214 -8.91 -7.84 -2.44
C GLN A 214 -9.36 -9.31 -2.33
N THR A 215 -8.78 -10.21 -3.10
CA THR A 215 -9.12 -11.64 -3.09
C THR A 215 -8.55 -12.37 -1.86
N GLN A 216 -7.50 -11.86 -1.24
CA GLN A 216 -6.85 -12.46 -0.09
C GLN A 216 -7.27 -11.85 1.26
N ILE A 217 -7.78 -10.61 1.26
CA ILE A 217 -8.28 -9.94 2.46
C ILE A 217 -9.26 -10.82 3.28
N PRO A 218 -10.27 -11.48 2.67
CA PRO A 218 -11.21 -12.31 3.43
C PRO A 218 -10.55 -13.45 4.21
N PHE A 219 -9.49 -14.06 3.65
CA PHE A 219 -8.77 -15.15 4.31
C PHE A 219 -7.99 -14.64 5.52
N PHE A 220 -7.28 -13.54 5.38
CA PHE A 220 -6.54 -12.94 6.47
C PHE A 220 -7.44 -12.37 7.57
N VAL A 221 -8.55 -11.72 7.21
CA VAL A 221 -9.53 -11.21 8.20
C VAL A 221 -10.14 -12.34 9.02
N THR A 222 -10.30 -13.52 8.44
CA THR A 222 -10.91 -14.66 9.12
C THR A 222 -9.93 -15.40 10.05
N ALA A 223 -8.65 -15.42 9.69
CA ALA A 223 -7.66 -16.29 10.33
C ALA A 223 -6.56 -15.53 11.09
N CYS A 224 -6.33 -14.24 10.82
CA CYS A 224 -5.35 -13.44 11.53
C CYS A 224 -5.98 -12.58 12.62
N ASP A 225 -5.21 -12.29 13.67
CA ASP A 225 -5.66 -11.44 14.78
C ASP A 225 -5.86 -9.99 14.36
N TYR A 226 -5.00 -9.50 13.46
CA TYR A 226 -5.05 -8.14 12.91
C TYR A 226 -4.81 -8.16 11.42
N THR A 227 -5.54 -7.32 10.69
CA THR A 227 -5.38 -7.20 9.23
C THR A 227 -5.39 -5.75 8.79
N LEU A 228 -4.30 -5.31 8.14
CA LEU A 228 -4.20 -4.04 7.42
C LEU A 228 -4.75 -4.23 6.01
N MET A 229 -5.93 -3.68 5.73
CA MET A 229 -6.66 -3.98 4.51
C MET A 229 -6.44 -2.90 3.44
N GLY A 230 -5.99 -3.31 2.27
CA GLY A 230 -5.92 -2.44 1.09
C GLY A 230 -5.13 -1.17 1.35
N GLU A 231 -5.80 -0.03 1.31
CA GLU A 231 -5.19 1.28 1.50
C GLU A 231 -4.57 1.48 2.89
N GLU A 232 -5.11 0.84 3.93
CA GLU A 232 -4.55 0.92 5.29
C GLU A 232 -3.13 0.35 5.35
N PHE A 233 -2.84 -0.69 4.58
CA PHE A 233 -1.50 -1.26 4.46
C PHE A 233 -0.51 -0.27 3.82
N PHE A 234 -0.92 0.42 2.74
CA PHE A 234 -0.08 1.46 2.14
C PHE A 234 0.06 2.69 3.04
N ALA A 235 -1.01 3.07 3.74
CA ALA A 235 -0.95 4.15 4.72
C ALA A 235 -0.01 3.81 5.89
N ALA A 236 0.02 2.55 6.33
CA ALA A 236 0.96 2.07 7.34
C ALA A 236 2.41 2.22 6.87
N SER A 237 2.73 1.79 5.65
CA SER A 237 4.08 1.92 5.11
C SER A 237 4.53 3.39 5.00
N ALA A 238 3.65 4.28 4.54
CA ALA A 238 3.95 5.72 4.46
C ALA A 238 4.10 6.38 5.84
N TYR A 239 3.29 5.96 6.82
CA TYR A 239 3.39 6.42 8.21
C TYR A 239 4.74 6.05 8.83
N LEU A 240 5.23 4.84 8.55
CA LEU A 240 6.48 4.32 9.09
C LEU A 240 7.71 4.89 8.41
N SER A 241 7.70 5.02 7.08
CA SER A 241 8.84 5.57 6.33
C SER A 241 9.04 7.05 6.57
N LYS A 242 7.94 7.78 6.86
CA LYS A 242 7.90 9.25 6.92
C LYS A 242 8.40 9.93 5.64
N GLU A 243 8.45 9.20 4.53
CA GLU A 243 8.86 9.75 3.24
C GLU A 243 7.79 10.70 2.70
N PRO A 244 8.17 11.95 2.36
CA PRO A 244 7.21 12.95 1.90
C PRO A 244 6.43 12.51 0.66
N GLU A 245 7.06 11.71 -0.20
CA GLU A 245 6.46 11.21 -1.45
C GLU A 245 5.33 10.20 -1.20
N LEU A 246 5.54 9.27 -0.26
CA LEU A 246 4.53 8.28 0.11
C LEU A 246 3.34 8.95 0.83
N ILE A 247 3.61 9.87 1.73
CA ILE A 247 2.58 10.65 2.43
C ILE A 247 1.78 11.50 1.44
N ALA A 248 2.45 12.13 0.48
CA ALA A 248 1.80 12.90 -0.58
C ALA A 248 0.89 12.04 -1.46
N GLY A 249 1.33 10.81 -1.77
CA GLY A 249 0.54 9.83 -2.52
C GLY A 249 -0.81 9.53 -1.85
N ILE A 250 -0.81 9.30 -0.54
CA ILE A 250 -2.04 9.05 0.23
C ILE A 250 -2.93 10.30 0.26
N THR A 251 -2.34 11.47 0.52
CA THR A 251 -3.10 12.74 0.54
C THR A 251 -3.74 13.02 -0.83
N ALA A 252 -3.01 12.77 -1.92
CA ALA A 252 -3.54 12.92 -3.28
C ALA A 252 -4.69 11.94 -3.55
N GLN A 253 -4.59 10.69 -3.11
CA GLN A 253 -5.67 9.70 -3.24
C GLN A 253 -6.94 10.14 -2.50
N ASP A 254 -6.82 10.66 -1.28
CA ASP A 254 -7.96 11.16 -0.51
C ASP A 254 -8.66 12.34 -1.22
N ILE A 255 -7.89 13.26 -1.79
CA ILE A 255 -8.43 14.37 -2.57
C ILE A 255 -9.16 13.86 -3.82
N ILE A 256 -8.56 12.91 -4.54
CA ILE A 256 -9.17 12.30 -5.73
C ILE A 256 -10.47 11.59 -5.38
N LYS A 257 -10.54 10.86 -4.26
CA LYS A 257 -11.77 10.22 -3.78
C LYS A 257 -12.88 11.24 -3.51
N VAL A 258 -12.57 12.34 -2.84
CA VAL A 258 -13.55 13.41 -2.57
C VAL A 258 -14.07 13.99 -3.88
N ILE A 259 -13.20 14.23 -4.87
CA ILE A 259 -13.59 14.72 -6.19
C ILE A 259 -14.49 13.70 -6.90
N LEU A 260 -14.14 12.41 -6.86
CA LEU A 260 -14.94 11.34 -7.47
C LEU A 260 -16.34 11.24 -6.84
N VAL A 261 -16.42 11.26 -5.51
CA VAL A 261 -17.72 11.23 -4.79
C VAL A 261 -18.57 12.45 -5.17
N GLY A 262 -17.96 13.64 -5.19
CA GLY A 262 -18.64 14.86 -5.63
C GLY A 262 -19.16 14.75 -7.07
N PHE A 263 -18.35 14.17 -7.95
CA PHE A 263 -18.72 13.96 -9.34
C PHE A 263 -19.86 12.94 -9.52
N ILE A 264 -19.84 11.84 -8.76
CA ILE A 264 -20.93 10.84 -8.77
C ILE A 264 -22.24 11.49 -8.29
N LEU A 265 -22.20 12.25 -7.19
CA LEU A 265 -23.37 12.94 -6.67
C LEU A 265 -23.94 13.95 -7.70
N LEU A 266 -23.06 14.71 -8.35
CA LEU A 266 -23.45 15.65 -9.39
C LEU A 266 -24.11 14.96 -10.59
N SER A 267 -23.57 13.80 -10.98
CA SER A 267 -24.12 12.99 -12.07
C SER A 267 -25.50 12.44 -11.74
N ILE A 268 -25.73 11.98 -10.51
CA ILE A 268 -27.03 11.52 -10.03
C ILE A 268 -28.06 12.66 -10.05
N VAL A 269 -27.67 13.84 -9.55
CA VAL A 269 -28.54 15.02 -9.54
C VAL A 269 -28.86 15.48 -10.97
N SER A 270 -27.85 15.54 -11.85
CA SER A 270 -28.04 15.90 -13.26
C SER A 270 -29.03 14.95 -13.97
N ARG A 271 -28.89 13.65 -13.69
CA ARG A 271 -29.79 12.63 -14.24
C ARG A 271 -31.21 12.79 -13.73
N ALA A 272 -31.39 13.02 -12.43
CA ALA A 272 -32.71 13.24 -11.84
C ALA A 272 -33.42 14.46 -12.44
N PHE A 273 -32.74 15.57 -12.66
CA PHE A 273 -33.30 16.76 -13.30
C PHE A 273 -33.63 16.53 -14.76
N PHE A 274 -32.85 15.76 -15.49
CA PHE A 274 -33.15 15.37 -16.86
C PHE A 274 -34.41 14.50 -16.91
N ASP A 275 -34.57 13.49 -16.06
CA ASP A 275 -35.71 12.59 -16.02
C ASP A 275 -37.01 13.32 -15.56
N LEU A 276 -36.88 14.39 -14.76
CA LEU A 276 -38.00 15.26 -14.37
C LEU A 276 -38.38 16.33 -15.44
N GLY A 277 -37.65 16.39 -16.56
CA GLY A 277 -37.87 17.36 -17.61
C GLY A 277 -37.51 18.80 -17.26
N ILE A 278 -36.69 19.00 -16.20
CA ILE A 278 -36.27 20.33 -15.74
C ILE A 278 -35.12 20.87 -16.59
N THR A 279 -34.24 19.97 -17.07
CA THR A 279 -33.10 20.32 -17.92
C THR A 279 -32.92 19.33 -19.07
N ASP A 280 -32.47 19.81 -20.23
CA ASP A 280 -32.10 18.94 -21.37
C ASP A 280 -30.65 18.42 -21.25
N PHE A 281 -29.93 18.80 -20.20
CA PHE A 281 -28.52 18.43 -19.97
C PHE A 281 -28.43 17.21 -19.07
N ASN A 282 -27.72 16.17 -19.57
CA ASN A 282 -27.37 14.98 -18.81
C ASN A 282 -25.84 14.82 -18.81
N LEU A 283 -25.22 14.92 -17.64
CA LEU A 283 -23.77 14.85 -17.45
C LEU A 283 -23.20 13.50 -17.90
N ILE A 284 -23.94 12.40 -17.71
CA ILE A 284 -23.53 11.04 -18.08
C ILE A 284 -23.38 10.91 -19.58
N THR A 285 -24.40 11.33 -20.34
CA THR A 285 -24.36 11.30 -21.81
C THR A 285 -23.35 12.28 -22.39
N TRP A 286 -23.13 13.43 -21.72
CA TRP A 286 -22.12 14.40 -22.14
C TRP A 286 -20.68 13.85 -21.99
N LEU A 287 -20.45 12.96 -21.03
CA LEU A 287 -19.15 12.31 -20.80
C LEU A 287 -18.90 11.08 -21.71
N GLY A 288 -19.92 10.66 -22.48
CA GLY A 288 -19.82 9.44 -23.31
C GLY A 288 -19.82 8.14 -22.48
N LEU A 289 -20.48 8.14 -21.31
CA LEU A 289 -20.63 7.00 -20.40
C LEU A 289 -22.03 6.38 -20.52
#